data_4fffaa059871e60205d0977a861e940c
#
_entry.id   4fffaa059871e60205d0977a861e940c
#
_cell.length_a   1.000
_cell.length_b   1.000
_cell.length_c   1.000
_cell.angle_alpha   90.00
_cell.angle_beta   90.00
_cell.angle_gamma   90.00
#
_symmetry.space_group_name_H-M   'P 1'
#
loop_
_entity.id
_entity.type
_entity.pdbx_description
1 polymer ?
#
loop_
_entity_poly.entity_id
_entity_poly.type
_entity_poly.pdbx_seq_one_letter_code
_entity_poly.pdbx_strand_id
1 'polypeptide(L)'
;MNRLTKFSASAGAVTRREFAHRAGLGIAGFALARRGHPAQEAPHSQLALARNPERRLAIGAALNLLGRIDFGGRDLYLKANFNSPDPFPATTHPDTLSAVVGFLRERNCGRITLVERSGMGSTLDIWDKLGVPGLAQQLDLNLVALDDLPAEQWRKEDLPGSNWKAGIEVPKFLDRDTYLVQICNLKTHRFGGVFSASLKNSIGLVAKFGRLNAGYNYMRELHSSSQQGAMIAEVNLAYEPKLIIMDAMQVFASGGPEAGELAMPEVVLASADRVAIDAAGVALLRLQREGPEQQLNRRAVYEQDQLKRAAELDLGAKSADEMRFLTADARGAMLASQLEGIIQELPKPKK
;
A
#
# COMPACT_ATOMS: atom_id res chain seq x y z
N MET A 1 -19.04 32.86 51.96
CA MET A 1 -19.14 34.26 51.49
C MET A 1 -18.49 34.36 50.12
N ASN A 2 -19.35 34.66 49.15
CA ASN A 2 -19.10 35.40 47.90
C ASN A 2 -18.24 34.74 46.80
N ARG A 3 -18.61 34.76 45.58
CA ARG A 3 -19.78 35.19 44.74
C ARG A 3 -19.60 34.46 43.40
N LEU A 4 -20.65 33.84 42.91
CA LEU A 4 -20.78 33.36 41.57
C LEU A 4 -21.00 34.56 40.64
N THR A 5 -20.24 34.67 39.56
CA THR A 5 -20.60 35.49 38.41
C THR A 5 -20.79 34.59 37.18
N LYS A 6 -22.04 34.50 36.74
CA LYS A 6 -22.49 33.88 35.49
C LYS A 6 -22.13 34.82 34.32
N PHE A 7 -21.47 34.33 33.31
CA PHE A 7 -21.46 34.97 31.98
C PHE A 7 -22.31 34.16 31.05
N SER A 8 -23.41 34.78 30.60
CA SER A 8 -24.29 34.33 29.54
C SER A 8 -23.73 34.85 28.23
N ALA A 9 -23.45 33.96 27.28
CA ALA A 9 -23.18 34.33 25.90
C ALA A 9 -24.34 33.83 25.04
N SER A 10 -25.14 34.75 24.51
CA SER A 10 -26.18 34.52 23.51
C SER A 10 -25.54 34.32 22.13
N ALA A 11 -25.73 33.17 21.53
CA ALA A 11 -25.43 32.95 20.13
C ALA A 11 -26.63 33.37 19.27
N GLY A 12 -26.50 34.45 18.53
CA GLY A 12 -27.48 34.90 17.54
C GLY A 12 -27.35 34.07 16.25
N ALA A 13 -28.41 33.36 15.90
CA ALA A 13 -28.52 32.63 14.63
C ALA A 13 -28.75 33.62 13.48
N VAL A 14 -27.85 33.65 12.51
CA VAL A 14 -28.02 34.42 11.26
C VAL A 14 -28.90 33.61 10.32
N THR A 15 -30.04 34.19 9.92
CA THR A 15 -31.02 33.54 9.03
C THR A 15 -30.65 33.73 7.55
N ARG A 16 -31.02 32.76 6.72
CA ARG A 16 -30.83 32.70 5.25
C ARG A 16 -31.31 33.93 4.47
N ARG A 17 -31.99 34.88 5.08
CA ARG A 17 -32.57 36.08 4.43
C ARG A 17 -31.61 37.28 4.41
N GLU A 18 -30.60 37.34 5.24
CA GLU A 18 -29.65 38.46 5.29
C GLU A 18 -28.48 38.36 4.28
N PHE A 19 -28.35 37.21 3.62
CA PHE A 19 -27.33 36.99 2.59
C PHE A 19 -27.76 37.50 1.18
N ALA A 20 -29.00 37.83 0.97
CA ALA A 20 -29.53 38.16 -0.35
C ALA A 20 -29.60 39.67 -0.68
N HIS A 21 -29.24 40.59 0.21
CA HIS A 21 -29.40 42.02 0.00
C HIS A 21 -28.12 42.87 -0.24
N ARG A 22 -26.96 42.20 -0.48
CA ARG A 22 -25.72 42.95 -0.83
C ARG A 22 -25.13 42.60 -2.19
N ALA A 23 -25.92 42.17 -3.15
CA ALA A 23 -25.49 41.99 -4.53
C ALA A 23 -26.34 42.87 -5.45
N GLY A 24 -25.97 44.12 -5.56
CA GLY A 24 -26.57 45.04 -6.53
C GLY A 24 -25.81 46.36 -6.64
N LEU A 25 -25.33 46.63 -7.85
CA LEU A 25 -24.75 47.85 -8.38
C LEU A 25 -23.24 47.95 -8.45
N GLY A 26 -22.72 47.90 -9.68
CA GLY A 26 -21.37 48.35 -10.05
C GLY A 26 -20.83 47.67 -11.32
N ILE A 27 -21.50 47.89 -12.48
CA ILE A 27 -20.89 47.60 -13.79
C ILE A 27 -19.96 48.76 -14.15
N ALA A 28 -18.64 48.55 -14.12
CA ALA A 28 -17.67 49.32 -14.87
C ALA A 28 -16.53 48.37 -15.27
N GLY A 29 -16.40 48.15 -16.58
CA GLY A 29 -15.45 47.21 -17.14
C GLY A 29 -14.01 47.62 -16.92
N PHE A 30 -13.22 46.65 -16.44
CA PHE A 30 -11.81 46.60 -16.66
C PHE A 30 -11.49 45.14 -17.07
N ALA A 31 -11.21 44.98 -18.35
CA ALA A 31 -10.63 43.77 -18.89
C ALA A 31 -9.19 43.66 -18.37
N LEU A 32 -9.00 43.16 -17.16
CA LEU A 32 -7.71 42.68 -16.68
C LEU A 32 -7.47 41.29 -17.31
N ALA A 33 -6.55 41.27 -18.28
CA ALA A 33 -5.99 40.04 -18.79
C ALA A 33 -5.58 39.17 -17.59
N ARG A 34 -6.37 38.10 -17.28
CA ARG A 34 -5.96 37.01 -16.39
C ARG A 34 -4.72 36.43 -17.04
N ARG A 35 -3.55 36.83 -16.59
CA ARG A 35 -2.34 36.01 -16.71
C ARG A 35 -2.71 34.69 -16.06
N GLY A 36 -2.98 33.65 -16.88
CA GLY A 36 -3.16 32.31 -16.42
C GLY A 36 -1.90 31.94 -15.64
N HIS A 37 -2.05 31.74 -14.33
CA HIS A 37 -1.07 30.98 -13.60
C HIS A 37 -1.06 29.63 -14.31
N PRO A 38 0.10 29.08 -14.68
CA PRO A 38 0.14 27.70 -15.13
C PRO A 38 -0.53 26.88 -14.04
N ALA A 39 -1.52 26.06 -14.41
CA ALA A 39 -2.14 25.13 -13.50
C ALA A 39 -0.97 24.38 -12.85
N GLN A 40 -0.84 24.47 -11.54
CA GLN A 40 0.18 23.76 -10.79
C GLN A 40 -0.16 22.29 -11.04
N GLU A 41 0.67 21.60 -11.82
CA GLU A 41 0.50 20.18 -12.08
C GLU A 41 0.32 19.48 -10.73
N ALA A 42 -0.71 18.65 -10.62
CA ALA A 42 -0.92 17.85 -9.42
C ALA A 42 0.38 17.08 -9.14
N PRO A 43 0.81 17.00 -7.88
CA PRO A 43 2.07 16.33 -7.57
C PRO A 43 1.97 14.88 -8.02
N HIS A 44 2.82 14.47 -8.97
CA HIS A 44 2.89 13.09 -9.44
C HIS A 44 3.38 12.18 -8.32
N SER A 45 2.76 11.00 -8.21
CA SER A 45 3.22 9.94 -7.32
C SER A 45 4.60 9.48 -7.74
N GLN A 46 5.60 9.69 -6.89
CA GLN A 46 6.98 9.29 -7.16
C GLN A 46 7.13 7.79 -6.98
N LEU A 47 7.68 7.13 -7.97
CA LEU A 47 7.94 5.69 -7.99
C LEU A 47 9.41 5.44 -8.35
N ALA A 48 10.20 5.09 -7.37
CA ALA A 48 11.59 4.72 -7.57
C ALA A 48 11.68 3.30 -8.14
N LEU A 49 12.51 3.13 -9.18
CA LEU A 49 12.80 1.86 -9.83
C LEU A 49 14.33 1.68 -9.90
N ALA A 50 14.82 0.61 -9.29
CA ALA A 50 16.22 0.21 -9.40
C ALA A 50 16.30 -1.22 -9.94
N ARG A 51 17.15 -1.44 -10.94
CA ARG A 51 17.46 -2.75 -11.49
C ARG A 51 18.92 -3.08 -11.24
N ASN A 52 19.15 -4.10 -10.42
CA ASN A 52 20.51 -4.56 -10.06
C ASN A 52 20.46 -6.02 -9.59
N PRO A 53 21.36 -6.93 -10.06
CA PRO A 53 21.40 -8.31 -9.60
C PRO A 53 21.72 -8.43 -8.10
N GLU A 54 22.43 -7.45 -7.54
CA GLU A 54 22.74 -7.39 -6.12
C GLU A 54 21.56 -6.74 -5.34
N ARG A 55 20.82 -7.56 -4.59
CA ARG A 55 19.61 -7.15 -3.85
C ARG A 55 19.82 -5.91 -2.99
N ARG A 56 20.89 -5.88 -2.19
CA ARG A 56 21.16 -4.76 -1.27
C ARG A 56 21.43 -3.46 -2.03
N LEU A 57 22.13 -3.54 -3.16
CA LEU A 57 22.38 -2.39 -4.02
C LEU A 57 21.10 -1.91 -4.69
N ALA A 58 20.23 -2.84 -5.16
CA ALA A 58 18.94 -2.48 -5.73
C ALA A 58 18.04 -1.74 -4.71
N ILE A 59 17.94 -2.26 -3.48
CA ILE A 59 17.18 -1.63 -2.40
C ILE A 59 17.74 -0.25 -2.06
N GLY A 60 19.03 -0.14 -1.83
CA GLY A 60 19.68 1.14 -1.52
C GLY A 60 19.48 2.17 -2.63
N ALA A 61 19.63 1.77 -3.89
CA ALA A 61 19.41 2.64 -5.04
C ALA A 61 17.94 3.12 -5.13
N ALA A 62 16.96 2.21 -5.02
CA ALA A 62 15.54 2.57 -5.06
C ALA A 62 15.18 3.54 -3.93
N LEU A 63 15.62 3.28 -2.71
CA LEU A 63 15.30 4.13 -1.56
C LEU A 63 15.97 5.51 -1.63
N ASN A 64 17.20 5.59 -2.15
CA ASN A 64 17.89 6.87 -2.32
C ASN A 64 17.28 7.75 -3.41
N LEU A 65 16.64 7.16 -4.44
CA LEU A 65 15.92 7.89 -5.48
C LEU A 65 14.71 8.69 -4.94
N LEU A 66 14.11 8.26 -3.83
CA LEU A 66 13.00 8.98 -3.18
C LEU A 66 13.47 10.24 -2.43
N GLY A 67 14.78 10.54 -2.45
CA GLY A 67 15.35 11.71 -1.81
C GLY A 67 15.53 11.56 -0.30
N ARG A 68 15.52 12.70 0.40
CA ARG A 68 15.76 12.71 1.83
C ARG A 68 14.49 12.33 2.59
N ILE A 69 14.51 11.15 3.20
CA ILE A 69 13.51 10.71 4.18
C ILE A 69 14.11 10.87 5.57
N ASP A 70 13.39 11.44 6.51
CA ASP A 70 13.77 11.55 7.92
C ASP A 70 12.55 11.16 8.77
N PHE A 71 12.69 10.12 9.57
CA PHE A 71 11.61 9.66 10.44
C PHE A 71 11.52 10.41 11.77
N GLY A 72 12.45 11.34 12.04
CA GLY A 72 12.39 12.25 13.19
C GLY A 72 12.40 11.55 14.54
N GLY A 73 13.08 10.43 14.68
CA GLY A 73 13.15 9.62 15.90
C GLY A 73 11.87 8.83 16.21
N ARG A 74 10.90 8.76 15.28
CA ARG A 74 9.60 8.10 15.50
C ARG A 74 9.72 6.59 15.47
N ASP A 75 8.98 5.93 16.34
CA ASP A 75 8.79 4.48 16.32
C ASP A 75 8.04 4.06 15.04
N LEU A 76 8.47 2.95 14.43
CA LEU A 76 7.92 2.44 13.19
C LEU A 76 7.31 1.06 13.38
N TYR A 77 6.21 0.82 12.67
CA TYR A 77 5.71 -0.53 12.41
C TYR A 77 6.18 -0.96 11.02
N LEU A 78 6.76 -2.15 10.94
CA LEU A 78 7.24 -2.75 9.70
C LEU A 78 6.37 -3.95 9.35
N LYS A 79 5.59 -3.83 8.27
CA LYS A 79 4.79 -4.93 7.74
C LYS A 79 5.53 -5.59 6.59
N ALA A 80 6.17 -6.72 6.86
CA ALA A 80 6.77 -7.57 5.83
C ALA A 80 5.73 -8.53 5.23
N ASN A 81 6.15 -9.53 4.47
CA ASN A 81 5.28 -10.57 3.91
C ASN A 81 5.75 -11.93 4.40
N PHE A 82 5.10 -12.47 5.44
CA PHE A 82 5.34 -13.81 5.99
C PHE A 82 4.03 -14.59 6.04
N ASN A 83 3.37 -14.75 4.89
CA ASN A 83 2.06 -15.40 4.78
C ASN A 83 2.10 -16.91 4.95
N SER A 84 3.23 -17.55 4.62
CA SER A 84 3.46 -18.99 4.64
C SER A 84 4.90 -19.31 5.02
N PRO A 85 5.25 -20.57 5.33
CA PRO A 85 6.64 -20.97 5.63
C PRO A 85 7.50 -21.15 4.39
N ASP A 86 6.99 -20.84 3.21
CA ASP A 86 7.72 -21.02 1.95
C ASP A 86 8.76 -19.89 1.78
N PRO A 87 9.93 -20.19 1.19
CA PRO A 87 10.98 -19.20 1.02
C PRO A 87 10.63 -18.15 -0.04
N PHE A 88 11.45 -17.12 -0.15
CA PHE A 88 11.37 -16.11 -1.21
C PHE A 88 11.26 -16.76 -2.62
N PRO A 89 10.40 -16.28 -3.50
CA PRO A 89 9.61 -15.04 -3.46
C PRO A 89 8.23 -15.20 -2.79
N ALA A 90 7.92 -16.34 -2.18
CA ALA A 90 6.67 -16.51 -1.43
C ALA A 90 6.61 -15.59 -0.22
N THR A 91 7.73 -15.42 0.50
CA THR A 91 7.87 -14.55 1.66
C THR A 91 9.05 -13.59 1.53
N THR A 92 9.15 -12.62 2.43
CA THR A 92 10.21 -11.61 2.44
C THR A 92 11.59 -12.26 2.60
N HIS A 93 12.52 -11.89 1.74
CA HIS A 93 13.91 -12.36 1.81
C HIS A 93 14.63 -11.74 3.04
N PRO A 94 15.44 -12.50 3.78
CA PRO A 94 16.20 -11.97 4.94
C PRO A 94 17.07 -10.76 4.62
N ASP A 95 17.74 -10.76 3.46
CA ASP A 95 18.56 -9.61 3.05
C ASP A 95 17.72 -8.37 2.72
N THR A 96 16.50 -8.55 2.22
CA THR A 96 15.58 -7.43 1.99
C THR A 96 15.19 -6.80 3.32
N LEU A 97 14.80 -7.63 4.30
CA LEU A 97 14.48 -7.14 5.63
C LEU A 97 15.68 -6.40 6.25
N SER A 98 16.86 -6.99 6.19
CA SER A 98 18.11 -6.40 6.74
C SER A 98 18.47 -5.07 6.07
N ALA A 99 18.39 -4.99 4.74
CA ALA A 99 18.72 -3.78 4.00
C ALA A 99 17.72 -2.64 4.29
N VAL A 100 16.43 -2.97 4.38
CA VAL A 100 15.39 -1.97 4.70
C VAL A 100 15.55 -1.48 6.13
N VAL A 101 15.76 -2.36 7.11
CA VAL A 101 15.99 -1.97 8.51
C VAL A 101 17.23 -1.07 8.63
N GLY A 102 18.32 -1.41 7.97
CA GLY A 102 19.53 -0.56 7.92
C GLY A 102 19.22 0.84 7.40
N PHE A 103 18.51 0.93 6.27
CA PHE A 103 18.10 2.21 5.70
C PHE A 103 17.22 3.03 6.67
N LEU A 104 16.24 2.40 7.32
CA LEU A 104 15.35 3.09 8.26
C LEU A 104 16.12 3.70 9.44
N ARG A 105 17.12 2.97 9.96
CA ARG A 105 18.00 3.45 11.04
C ARG A 105 18.89 4.61 10.61
N GLU A 106 19.46 4.55 9.41
CA GLU A 106 20.21 5.66 8.82
C GLU A 106 19.36 6.92 8.61
N ARG A 107 18.04 6.78 8.60
CA ARG A 107 17.07 7.86 8.43
C ARG A 107 16.40 8.29 9.75
N ASN A 108 17.10 8.08 10.87
CA ASN A 108 16.69 8.57 12.18
C ASN A 108 15.31 8.05 12.61
N CYS A 109 15.05 6.75 12.44
CA CYS A 109 13.87 6.13 13.03
C CYS A 109 14.12 5.76 14.51
N GLY A 110 13.05 5.67 15.27
CA GLY A 110 13.05 5.11 16.63
C GLY A 110 13.03 3.57 16.60
N ARG A 111 12.28 2.99 17.50
CA ARG A 111 12.10 1.55 17.60
C ARG A 111 11.35 1.01 16.38
N ILE A 112 11.78 -0.14 15.87
CA ILE A 112 11.11 -0.84 14.77
C ILE A 112 10.41 -2.07 15.31
N THR A 113 9.11 -2.17 15.07
CA THR A 113 8.27 -3.33 15.44
C THR A 113 7.81 -4.03 14.17
N LEU A 114 8.30 -5.25 13.94
CA LEU A 114 7.84 -6.12 12.86
C LEU A 114 6.49 -6.72 13.23
N VAL A 115 5.49 -6.51 12.39
CA VAL A 115 4.12 -6.97 12.60
C VAL A 115 3.66 -7.89 11.48
N GLU A 116 2.95 -8.96 11.81
CA GLU A 116 2.39 -9.90 10.83
C GLU A 116 1.20 -10.65 11.39
N ARG A 117 0.30 -11.01 10.51
CA ARG A 117 -0.68 -12.07 10.69
C ARG A 117 -0.66 -12.96 9.45
N SER A 118 -0.09 -14.13 9.60
CA SER A 118 0.07 -15.11 8.52
C SER A 118 -1.27 -15.74 8.11
N GLY A 119 -1.46 -15.93 6.81
CA GLY A 119 -2.68 -16.56 6.27
C GLY A 119 -2.67 -18.07 6.38
N MET A 120 -1.52 -18.72 6.21
CA MET A 120 -1.38 -20.17 6.03
C MET A 120 -0.86 -20.90 7.28
N GLY A 121 -1.13 -20.37 8.47
CA GLY A 121 -0.75 -21.01 9.74
C GLY A 121 -0.73 -20.04 10.91
N SER A 122 -0.10 -20.43 12.00
CA SER A 122 0.28 -19.56 13.10
C SER A 122 1.44 -18.69 12.67
N THR A 123 1.38 -17.42 12.99
CA THR A 123 2.45 -16.46 12.63
C THR A 123 3.77 -16.83 13.32
N LEU A 124 3.72 -17.25 14.57
CA LEU A 124 4.92 -17.67 15.32
C LEU A 124 5.58 -18.89 14.69
N ASP A 125 4.79 -19.93 14.34
CA ASP A 125 5.32 -21.15 13.72
C ASP A 125 5.96 -20.88 12.35
N ILE A 126 5.38 -19.94 11.59
CA ILE A 126 5.93 -19.52 10.30
C ILE A 126 7.22 -18.73 10.49
N TRP A 127 7.26 -17.83 11.44
CA TRP A 127 8.46 -17.08 11.77
C TRP A 127 9.60 -17.99 12.24
N ASP A 128 9.32 -18.98 13.08
CA ASP A 128 10.31 -19.94 13.55
C ASP A 128 10.90 -20.75 12.39
N LYS A 129 10.04 -21.26 11.49
CA LYS A 129 10.49 -21.99 10.29
C LYS A 129 11.35 -21.17 9.35
N LEU A 130 11.10 -19.85 9.28
CA LEU A 130 11.85 -18.92 8.42
C LEU A 130 13.04 -18.28 9.14
N GLY A 131 13.29 -18.59 10.40
CA GLY A 131 14.40 -18.03 11.19
C GLY A 131 14.22 -16.54 11.53
N VAL A 132 12.99 -16.03 11.46
CA VAL A 132 12.68 -14.61 11.72
C VAL A 132 13.07 -14.16 13.14
N PRO A 133 12.86 -14.95 14.23
CA PRO A 133 13.25 -14.52 15.57
C PRO A 133 14.77 -14.27 15.71
N GLY A 134 15.59 -15.15 15.15
CA GLY A 134 17.05 -14.96 15.15
C GLY A 134 17.48 -13.73 14.36
N LEU A 135 16.87 -13.49 13.19
CA LEU A 135 17.13 -12.31 12.39
C LEU A 135 16.65 -11.02 13.09
N ALA A 136 15.47 -11.07 13.73
CA ALA A 136 14.94 -9.94 14.49
C ALA A 136 15.86 -9.56 15.65
N GLN A 137 16.42 -10.55 16.36
CA GLN A 137 17.41 -10.30 17.41
C GLN A 137 18.68 -9.61 16.86
N GLN A 138 19.19 -10.08 15.73
CA GLN A 138 20.36 -9.48 15.08
C GLN A 138 20.10 -8.03 14.62
N LEU A 139 18.88 -7.76 14.18
CA LEU A 139 18.44 -6.46 13.68
C LEU A 139 17.81 -5.58 14.78
N ASP A 140 17.77 -6.03 16.04
CA ASP A 140 17.14 -5.34 17.16
C ASP A 140 15.72 -4.89 16.83
N LEU A 141 14.87 -5.82 16.39
CA LEU A 141 13.47 -5.62 16.07
C LEU A 141 12.58 -6.18 17.18
N ASN A 142 11.51 -5.45 17.51
CA ASN A 142 10.41 -6.06 18.25
C ASN A 142 9.56 -6.90 17.29
N LEU A 143 9.04 -8.02 17.78
CA LEU A 143 8.14 -8.90 17.03
C LEU A 143 6.74 -8.85 17.66
N VAL A 144 5.72 -8.65 16.82
CA VAL A 144 4.31 -8.74 17.24
C VAL A 144 3.55 -9.61 16.24
N ALA A 145 3.29 -10.86 16.64
CA ALA A 145 2.35 -11.72 15.95
C ALA A 145 0.93 -11.25 16.25
N LEU A 146 0.24 -10.75 15.23
CA LEU A 146 -1.09 -10.17 15.43
C LEU A 146 -2.13 -11.22 15.82
N ASP A 147 -1.89 -12.52 15.50
CA ASP A 147 -2.74 -13.63 15.94
C ASP A 147 -2.82 -13.71 17.48
N ASP A 148 -1.77 -13.27 18.19
CA ASP A 148 -1.67 -13.36 19.64
C ASP A 148 -2.10 -12.08 20.37
N LEU A 149 -2.47 -11.03 19.63
CA LEU A 149 -2.97 -9.82 20.25
C LEU A 149 -4.31 -10.09 20.95
N PRO A 150 -4.45 -9.68 22.22
CA PRO A 150 -5.72 -9.80 22.95
C PRO A 150 -6.80 -8.90 22.32
N ALA A 151 -8.07 -9.22 22.56
CA ALA A 151 -9.21 -8.56 21.92
C ALA A 151 -9.20 -7.03 22.11
N GLU A 152 -8.80 -6.56 23.28
CA GLU A 152 -8.71 -5.14 23.61
C GLU A 152 -7.66 -4.35 22.80
N GLN A 153 -6.77 -5.04 22.09
CA GLN A 153 -5.80 -4.43 21.17
C GLN A 153 -6.34 -4.30 19.74
N TRP A 154 -7.56 -4.78 19.49
CA TRP A 154 -8.23 -4.67 18.20
C TRP A 154 -9.30 -3.59 18.23
N ARG A 155 -9.57 -3.00 17.07
CA ARG A 155 -10.70 -2.11 16.84
C ARG A 155 -11.46 -2.56 15.60
N LYS A 156 -12.75 -2.31 15.60
CA LYS A 156 -13.57 -2.47 14.43
C LYS A 156 -13.41 -1.25 13.53
N GLU A 157 -13.23 -1.49 12.25
CA GLU A 157 -13.26 -0.47 11.20
C GLU A 157 -14.50 -0.72 10.36
N ASP A 158 -15.47 0.16 10.49
CA ASP A 158 -16.64 0.16 9.64
C ASP A 158 -16.26 0.82 8.32
N LEU A 159 -16.44 0.09 7.21
CA LEU A 159 -16.11 0.53 5.86
C LEU A 159 -17.40 0.77 5.06
N PRO A 160 -18.06 1.94 5.19
CA PRO A 160 -19.32 2.20 4.52
C PRO A 160 -19.21 2.06 3.00
N GLY A 161 -20.15 1.32 2.38
CA GLY A 161 -20.14 1.07 0.94
C GLY A 161 -19.07 0.08 0.47
N SER A 162 -18.40 -0.63 1.39
CA SER A 162 -17.46 -1.69 1.06
C SER A 162 -18.18 -3.02 0.81
N ASN A 163 -17.41 -3.98 0.29
CA ASN A 163 -17.87 -5.35 0.08
C ASN A 163 -17.72 -6.23 1.35
N TRP A 164 -17.13 -5.71 2.43
CA TRP A 164 -17.03 -6.38 3.72
C TRP A 164 -18.36 -6.24 4.49
N LYS A 165 -19.04 -7.37 4.75
CA LYS A 165 -20.39 -7.38 5.36
C LYS A 165 -20.43 -6.83 6.79
N ALA A 166 -19.37 -7.05 7.54
CA ALA A 166 -19.27 -6.64 8.94
C ALA A 166 -18.20 -5.57 9.19
N GLY A 167 -17.69 -4.92 8.12
CA GLY A 167 -16.44 -4.16 8.22
C GLY A 167 -15.26 -5.09 8.44
N ILE A 168 -14.17 -4.60 9.01
CA ILE A 168 -12.98 -5.38 9.35
C ILE A 168 -12.55 -5.12 10.79
N GLU A 169 -11.75 -6.02 11.35
CA GLU A 169 -11.03 -5.77 12.59
C GLU A 169 -9.54 -5.61 12.31
N VAL A 170 -8.98 -4.52 12.79
CA VAL A 170 -7.56 -4.15 12.66
C VAL A 170 -6.95 -3.84 14.02
N PRO A 171 -5.62 -3.99 14.20
CA PRO A 171 -4.96 -3.60 15.44
C PRO A 171 -5.20 -2.12 15.76
N LYS A 172 -5.36 -1.78 17.04
CA LYS A 172 -5.61 -0.39 17.48
C LYS A 172 -4.49 0.58 17.14
N PHE A 173 -3.25 0.10 17.03
CA PHE A 173 -2.14 0.94 16.62
C PHE A 173 -2.20 1.38 15.15
N LEU A 174 -2.97 0.66 14.34
CA LEU A 174 -3.05 0.91 12.89
C LEU A 174 -4.04 2.05 12.61
N ASP A 175 -3.53 3.21 12.25
CA ASP A 175 -4.30 4.38 11.82
C ASP A 175 -3.53 5.17 10.76
N ARG A 176 -4.04 6.33 10.33
CA ARG A 176 -3.41 7.18 9.31
C ARG A 176 -2.15 7.88 9.80
N ASP A 177 -2.03 8.10 11.10
CA ASP A 177 -0.87 8.76 11.72
C ASP A 177 0.24 7.77 12.06
N THR A 178 -0.07 6.47 12.02
CA THR A 178 0.90 5.40 12.26
C THR A 178 2.02 5.44 11.23
N TYR A 179 3.25 5.41 11.71
CA TYR A 179 4.41 5.27 10.84
C TYR A 179 4.59 3.80 10.44
N LEU A 180 3.85 3.41 9.42
CA LEU A 180 3.92 2.06 8.84
C LEU A 180 4.77 2.06 7.58
N VAL A 181 5.77 1.17 7.54
CA VAL A 181 6.56 0.83 6.36
C VAL A 181 6.17 -0.57 5.91
N GLN A 182 5.99 -0.76 4.60
CA GLN A 182 5.67 -2.06 4.03
C GLN A 182 6.83 -2.62 3.22
N ILE A 183 7.08 -3.92 3.38
CA ILE A 183 7.86 -4.73 2.43
C ILE A 183 6.90 -5.74 1.82
N CYS A 184 6.68 -5.67 0.52
CA CYS A 184 5.85 -6.63 -0.20
C CYS A 184 6.65 -7.37 -1.27
N ASN A 185 6.19 -8.58 -1.61
CA ASN A 185 6.77 -9.43 -2.64
C ASN A 185 5.85 -9.45 -3.84
N LEU A 186 6.38 -9.14 -5.01
CA LEU A 186 5.63 -9.19 -6.24
C LEU A 186 5.47 -10.63 -6.75
N LYS A 187 4.23 -11.04 -7.03
CA LYS A 187 3.93 -12.37 -7.57
C LYS A 187 2.52 -12.47 -8.13
N THR A 188 2.30 -13.39 -9.05
CA THR A 188 0.95 -13.84 -9.42
C THR A 188 0.30 -14.59 -8.26
N HIS A 189 -1.02 -14.77 -8.30
CA HIS A 189 -1.78 -15.38 -7.21
C HIS A 189 -2.99 -16.14 -7.73
N ARG A 190 -2.96 -17.49 -7.62
CA ARG A 190 -4.00 -18.39 -8.15
C ARG A 190 -5.29 -18.44 -7.32
N PHE A 191 -5.24 -18.07 -6.04
CA PHE A 191 -6.40 -18.13 -5.12
C PHE A 191 -7.23 -16.83 -5.12
N GLY A 192 -7.56 -16.29 -6.28
CA GLY A 192 -8.23 -15.02 -6.43
C GLY A 192 -7.29 -13.82 -6.24
N GLY A 193 -7.79 -12.62 -6.50
CA GLY A 193 -6.99 -11.39 -6.45
C GLY A 193 -5.95 -11.27 -7.57
N VAL A 194 -5.64 -12.33 -8.30
CA VAL A 194 -4.79 -12.41 -9.51
C VAL A 194 -3.31 -12.16 -9.25
N PHE A 195 -2.96 -11.21 -8.39
CA PHE A 195 -1.59 -10.87 -8.01
C PHE A 195 -1.50 -10.50 -6.52
N SER A 196 -0.29 -10.54 -5.99
CA SER A 196 0.08 -10.03 -4.67
C SER A 196 1.14 -8.95 -4.83
N ALA A 197 0.89 -7.82 -4.19
CA ALA A 197 1.75 -6.66 -4.12
C ALA A 197 1.43 -5.88 -2.83
N SER A 198 1.54 -4.55 -2.81
CA SER A 198 1.33 -3.72 -1.63
C SER A 198 -0.13 -3.76 -1.11
N LEU A 199 -1.12 -3.57 -2.00
CA LEU A 199 -2.54 -3.59 -1.61
C LEU A 199 -2.90 -4.89 -0.89
N LYS A 200 -2.49 -6.05 -1.44
CA LYS A 200 -2.81 -7.35 -0.86
C LYS A 200 -2.01 -7.66 0.40
N ASN A 201 -0.84 -7.07 0.59
CA ASN A 201 -0.04 -7.23 1.81
C ASN A 201 -0.78 -6.72 3.07
N SER A 202 -1.73 -5.79 2.90
CA SER A 202 -2.60 -5.27 3.95
C SER A 202 -3.50 -6.33 4.60
N ILE A 203 -3.81 -7.42 3.89
CA ILE A 203 -4.64 -8.52 4.42
C ILE A 203 -3.99 -9.15 5.67
N GLY A 204 -2.65 -9.12 5.77
CA GLY A 204 -1.93 -9.51 6.98
C GLY A 204 -2.07 -8.55 8.17
N LEU A 205 -2.85 -7.47 8.05
CA LEU A 205 -3.20 -6.54 9.13
C LEU A 205 -4.66 -6.70 9.59
N VAL A 206 -5.45 -7.54 8.93
CA VAL A 206 -6.85 -7.83 9.29
C VAL A 206 -6.90 -9.09 10.15
N ALA A 207 -7.76 -9.12 11.16
CA ALA A 207 -8.00 -10.31 11.95
C ALA A 207 -8.42 -11.50 11.08
N LYS A 208 -7.87 -12.68 11.32
CA LYS A 208 -8.27 -13.92 10.63
C LYS A 208 -9.64 -14.36 11.11
N PHE A 209 -9.78 -14.42 12.42
CA PHE A 209 -11.02 -14.69 13.13
C PHE A 209 -11.37 -13.47 13.96
N GLY A 210 -12.67 -13.17 14.08
CA GLY A 210 -13.13 -12.03 14.84
C GLY A 210 -12.68 -12.07 16.29
N ARG A 211 -12.03 -11.00 16.73
CA ARG A 211 -11.61 -10.77 18.11
C ARG A 211 -12.70 -10.07 18.90
N LEU A 212 -13.40 -9.16 18.25
CA LEU A 212 -14.54 -8.42 18.79
C LEU A 212 -15.86 -9.03 18.32
N ASN A 213 -15.89 -9.64 17.13
CA ASN A 213 -17.03 -10.34 16.54
C ASN A 213 -16.81 -11.87 16.63
N ALA A 214 -17.04 -12.44 17.80
CA ALA A 214 -16.78 -13.84 18.07
C ALA A 214 -17.45 -14.77 17.05
N GLY A 215 -16.68 -15.75 16.55
CA GLY A 215 -17.13 -16.71 15.55
C GLY A 215 -17.10 -16.21 14.10
N TYR A 216 -16.84 -14.95 13.86
CA TYR A 216 -16.71 -14.43 12.49
C TYR A 216 -15.36 -14.83 11.88
N ASN A 217 -15.35 -15.16 10.59
CA ASN A 217 -14.14 -15.54 9.86
C ASN A 217 -13.95 -14.62 8.65
N TYR A 218 -13.15 -13.57 8.82
CA TYR A 218 -12.86 -12.57 7.79
C TYR A 218 -12.16 -13.17 6.57
N MET A 219 -11.29 -14.16 6.76
CA MET A 219 -10.59 -14.80 5.64
C MET A 219 -11.50 -15.71 4.83
N ARG A 220 -12.46 -16.37 5.48
CA ARG A 220 -13.49 -17.13 4.77
C ARG A 220 -14.37 -16.22 3.93
N GLU A 221 -14.78 -15.07 4.48
CA GLU A 221 -15.55 -14.08 3.74
C GLU A 221 -14.79 -13.60 2.50
N LEU A 222 -13.53 -13.17 2.68
CA LEU A 222 -12.67 -12.71 1.59
C LEU A 222 -12.52 -13.76 0.48
N HIS A 223 -12.17 -15.01 0.84
CA HIS A 223 -11.87 -16.04 -0.14
C HIS A 223 -13.11 -16.65 -0.82
N SER A 224 -14.30 -16.49 -0.23
CA SER A 224 -15.56 -16.91 -0.85
C SER A 224 -16.26 -15.82 -1.67
N SER A 225 -15.73 -14.59 -1.67
CA SER A 225 -16.34 -13.47 -2.35
C SER A 225 -15.91 -13.38 -3.83
N SER A 226 -16.88 -13.11 -4.71
CA SER A 226 -16.59 -12.70 -6.09
C SER A 226 -15.98 -11.30 -6.18
N GLN A 227 -16.03 -10.51 -5.10
CA GLN A 227 -15.48 -9.16 -5.00
C GLN A 227 -14.13 -9.12 -4.26
N GLN A 228 -13.42 -10.23 -4.24
CA GLN A 228 -12.17 -10.36 -3.47
C GLN A 228 -11.15 -9.26 -3.80
N GLY A 229 -10.99 -8.89 -5.07
CA GLY A 229 -10.08 -7.81 -5.48
C GLY A 229 -10.47 -6.45 -4.88
N ALA A 230 -11.77 -6.12 -4.92
CA ALA A 230 -12.28 -4.90 -4.31
C ALA A 230 -12.11 -4.92 -2.78
N MET A 231 -12.42 -6.02 -2.12
CA MET A 231 -12.25 -6.19 -0.67
C MET A 231 -10.78 -6.02 -0.23
N ILE A 232 -9.81 -6.48 -1.03
CA ILE A 232 -8.39 -6.26 -0.79
C ILE A 232 -8.04 -4.77 -0.81
N ALA A 233 -8.54 -4.04 -1.80
CA ALA A 233 -8.33 -2.60 -1.88
C ALA A 233 -8.94 -1.85 -0.68
N GLU A 234 -10.15 -2.22 -0.29
CA GLU A 234 -10.93 -1.58 0.78
C GLU A 234 -10.25 -1.65 2.16
N VAL A 235 -9.49 -2.71 2.46
CA VAL A 235 -8.69 -2.80 3.70
C VAL A 235 -7.72 -1.62 3.84
N ASN A 236 -7.23 -1.11 2.73
CA ASN A 236 -6.25 -0.03 2.70
C ASN A 236 -6.80 1.35 3.10
N LEU A 237 -8.12 1.47 3.34
CA LEU A 237 -8.75 2.64 3.94
C LEU A 237 -8.40 2.82 5.42
N ALA A 238 -8.04 1.73 6.12
CA ALA A 238 -7.78 1.75 7.56
C ALA A 238 -6.45 2.43 7.95
N TYR A 239 -5.53 2.63 7.01
CA TYR A 239 -4.18 3.17 7.28
C TYR A 239 -3.53 3.79 6.04
N GLU A 240 -2.43 4.50 6.27
CA GLU A 240 -1.62 5.10 5.20
C GLU A 240 -0.13 4.71 5.38
N PRO A 241 0.47 3.95 4.45
CA PRO A 241 1.88 3.61 4.54
C PRO A 241 2.74 4.86 4.28
N LYS A 242 3.82 5.03 5.05
CA LYS A 242 4.77 6.12 4.85
C LYS A 242 5.83 5.77 3.80
N LEU A 243 6.06 4.48 3.59
CA LEU A 243 7.00 3.95 2.60
C LEU A 243 6.62 2.50 2.28
N ILE A 244 6.73 2.15 1.01
CA ILE A 244 6.51 0.80 0.51
C ILE A 244 7.74 0.39 -0.29
N ILE A 245 8.25 -0.80 -0.02
CA ILE A 245 9.32 -1.44 -0.78
C ILE A 245 8.75 -2.71 -1.38
N MET A 246 8.78 -2.81 -2.70
CA MET A 246 8.37 -4.01 -3.42
C MET A 246 9.60 -4.76 -3.92
N ASP A 247 9.81 -5.94 -3.38
CA ASP A 247 10.87 -6.84 -3.81
C ASP A 247 10.39 -7.65 -5.02
N ALA A 248 10.96 -7.35 -6.17
CA ALA A 248 10.78 -8.06 -7.43
C ALA A 248 12.13 -8.56 -7.97
N MET A 249 13.07 -8.90 -7.08
CA MET A 249 14.33 -9.53 -7.50
C MET A 249 14.08 -10.87 -8.19
N GLN A 250 13.11 -11.63 -7.67
CA GLN A 250 12.54 -12.82 -8.26
C GLN A 250 11.04 -12.82 -8.01
N VAL A 251 10.26 -13.26 -8.97
CA VAL A 251 8.80 -13.27 -8.91
C VAL A 251 8.22 -14.62 -9.36
N PHE A 252 7.05 -14.98 -8.88
CA PHE A 252 6.26 -15.99 -9.58
C PHE A 252 5.50 -15.30 -10.72
N ALA A 253 5.95 -15.55 -11.94
CA ALA A 253 5.34 -15.01 -13.17
C ALA A 253 4.02 -15.72 -13.50
N SER A 254 3.83 -16.96 -13.03
CA SER A 254 2.56 -17.68 -13.06
C SER A 254 2.44 -18.57 -11.82
N GLY A 255 1.21 -19.03 -11.50
CA GLY A 255 0.97 -19.83 -10.29
C GLY A 255 0.85 -18.94 -9.04
N GLY A 256 1.87 -18.93 -8.18
CA GLY A 256 1.83 -18.18 -6.92
C GLY A 256 0.65 -18.55 -5.99
N PRO A 257 0.67 -18.15 -4.75
CA PRO A 257 1.65 -17.28 -4.10
C PRO A 257 2.84 -18.03 -3.46
N GLU A 258 2.76 -19.36 -3.24
CA GLU A 258 3.78 -20.18 -2.57
C GLU A 258 4.65 -20.98 -3.54
N ALA A 259 4.13 -21.29 -4.73
CA ALA A 259 4.84 -22.00 -5.79
C ALA A 259 4.32 -21.58 -7.18
N GLY A 260 5.21 -21.57 -8.16
CA GLY A 260 4.88 -21.17 -9.52
C GLY A 260 6.11 -21.11 -10.41
N GLU A 261 5.92 -20.62 -11.64
CA GLU A 261 7.00 -20.37 -12.58
C GLU A 261 7.77 -19.11 -12.17
N LEU A 262 9.07 -19.26 -12.00
CA LEU A 262 9.94 -18.17 -11.58
C LEU A 262 10.43 -17.34 -12.76
N ALA A 263 10.48 -16.02 -12.56
CA ALA A 263 11.24 -15.08 -13.37
C ALA A 263 12.15 -14.23 -12.47
N MET A 264 13.21 -13.68 -13.06
CA MET A 264 14.20 -12.88 -12.34
C MET A 264 14.33 -11.48 -12.94
N PRO A 265 13.39 -10.58 -12.64
CA PRO A 265 13.47 -9.20 -13.13
C PRO A 265 14.63 -8.42 -12.57
N GLU A 266 15.12 -8.80 -11.38
CA GLU A 266 16.21 -8.11 -10.65
C GLU A 266 15.88 -6.66 -10.32
N VAL A 267 14.62 -6.41 -9.92
CA VAL A 267 14.04 -5.09 -9.71
C VAL A 267 13.60 -4.90 -8.27
N VAL A 268 13.84 -3.70 -7.75
CA VAL A 268 13.20 -3.19 -6.53
C VAL A 268 12.47 -1.91 -6.89
N LEU A 269 11.21 -1.81 -6.45
CA LEU A 269 10.40 -0.60 -6.53
C LEU A 269 10.23 -0.01 -5.12
N ALA A 270 10.16 1.32 -5.02
CA ALA A 270 9.83 1.99 -3.77
C ALA A 270 8.97 3.23 -4.02
N SER A 271 7.95 3.43 -3.17
CA SER A 271 7.02 4.56 -3.27
C SER A 271 6.30 4.77 -1.92
N ALA A 272 5.70 5.92 -1.72
CA ALA A 272 4.67 6.11 -0.70
C ALA A 272 3.26 5.79 -1.24
N ASP A 273 3.10 5.73 -2.57
CA ASP A 273 1.82 5.45 -3.23
C ASP A 273 1.66 3.95 -3.52
N ARG A 274 0.68 3.34 -2.84
CA ARG A 274 0.37 1.91 -2.96
C ARG A 274 -0.26 1.52 -4.29
N VAL A 275 -0.96 2.45 -4.96
CA VAL A 275 -1.59 2.18 -6.26
C VAL A 275 -0.57 2.29 -7.38
N ALA A 276 0.26 3.33 -7.35
CA ALA A 276 1.35 3.50 -8.32
C ALA A 276 2.33 2.31 -8.30
N ILE A 277 2.77 1.89 -7.11
CA ILE A 277 3.72 0.77 -7.00
C ILE A 277 3.10 -0.56 -7.46
N ASP A 278 1.82 -0.80 -7.16
CA ASP A 278 1.12 -2.01 -7.57
C ASP A 278 0.82 -2.01 -9.09
N ALA A 279 0.49 -0.84 -9.68
CA ALA A 279 0.34 -0.70 -11.12
C ALA A 279 1.65 -1.04 -11.87
N ALA A 280 2.79 -0.53 -11.39
CA ALA A 280 4.09 -0.89 -11.92
C ALA A 280 4.43 -2.36 -11.71
N GLY A 281 4.07 -2.93 -10.56
CA GLY A 281 4.23 -4.36 -10.27
C GLY A 281 3.43 -5.24 -11.24
N VAL A 282 2.18 -4.90 -11.52
CA VAL A 282 1.35 -5.60 -12.52
C VAL A 282 1.96 -5.50 -13.91
N ALA A 283 2.42 -4.32 -14.32
CA ALA A 283 3.09 -4.12 -15.59
C ALA A 283 4.37 -4.97 -15.69
N LEU A 284 5.16 -5.05 -14.61
CA LEU A 284 6.36 -5.87 -14.53
C LEU A 284 6.04 -7.37 -14.66
N LEU A 285 5.00 -7.88 -13.99
CA LEU A 285 4.57 -9.28 -14.14
C LEU A 285 4.10 -9.59 -15.57
N ARG A 286 3.40 -8.66 -16.20
CA ARG A 286 2.96 -8.81 -17.61
C ARG A 286 4.16 -8.88 -18.56
N LEU A 287 5.21 -8.10 -18.28
CA LEU A 287 6.45 -8.12 -19.07
C LEU A 287 7.21 -9.44 -18.90
N GLN A 288 7.11 -10.12 -17.74
CA GLN A 288 7.80 -11.40 -17.51
C GLN A 288 7.11 -12.58 -18.21
N ARG A 289 5.86 -12.47 -18.56
CA ARG A 289 5.11 -13.53 -19.23
C ARG A 289 4.04 -12.96 -20.14
N GLU A 290 4.28 -13.07 -21.42
CA GLU A 290 3.33 -12.71 -22.44
C GLU A 290 2.32 -13.84 -22.68
N GLY A 291 1.21 -13.52 -23.35
CA GLY A 291 0.19 -14.47 -23.76
C GLY A 291 -1.14 -14.31 -23.03
N PRO A 292 -2.26 -14.70 -23.66
CA PRO A 292 -3.61 -14.53 -23.11
C PRO A 292 -3.94 -15.52 -21.98
N GLU A 293 -3.16 -16.57 -21.81
CA GLU A 293 -3.27 -17.54 -20.71
C GLU A 293 -2.89 -16.88 -19.38
N GLN A 294 -2.03 -15.88 -19.39
CA GLN A 294 -1.73 -15.05 -18.23
C GLN A 294 -2.96 -14.18 -17.90
N GLN A 295 -3.59 -14.43 -16.77
CA GLN A 295 -4.81 -13.72 -16.35
C GLN A 295 -4.61 -12.19 -16.30
N LEU A 296 -3.41 -11.73 -15.90
CA LEU A 296 -3.05 -10.30 -15.89
C LEU A 296 -3.06 -9.65 -17.28
N ASN A 297 -2.84 -10.42 -18.36
CA ASN A 297 -2.81 -9.91 -19.73
C ASN A 297 -4.20 -9.73 -20.36
N ARG A 298 -5.26 -10.20 -19.67
CA ARG A 298 -6.64 -10.13 -20.16
C ARG A 298 -7.29 -8.77 -19.97
N ARG A 299 -6.77 -7.97 -19.05
CA ARG A 299 -7.31 -6.65 -18.69
C ARG A 299 -6.18 -5.61 -18.67
N ALA A 300 -6.50 -4.35 -18.93
CA ALA A 300 -5.58 -3.24 -18.69
C ALA A 300 -5.15 -3.19 -17.21
N VAL A 301 -4.03 -2.54 -16.93
CA VAL A 301 -3.48 -2.49 -15.56
C VAL A 301 -4.49 -1.95 -14.57
N TYR A 302 -5.09 -0.79 -14.85
CA TYR A 302 -6.10 -0.18 -13.99
C TYR A 302 -7.50 -0.83 -14.04
N GLU A 303 -7.70 -1.82 -14.92
CA GLU A 303 -8.92 -2.66 -14.91
C GLU A 303 -8.78 -3.91 -14.03
N GLN A 304 -7.61 -4.16 -13.43
CA GLN A 304 -7.46 -5.19 -12.40
C GLN A 304 -8.27 -4.81 -11.17
N ASP A 305 -9.10 -5.71 -10.65
CA ASP A 305 -10.11 -5.38 -9.62
C ASP A 305 -9.54 -4.69 -8.37
N GLN A 306 -8.32 -5.06 -7.94
CA GLN A 306 -7.63 -4.40 -6.82
C GLN A 306 -7.28 -2.94 -7.16
N LEU A 307 -6.66 -2.70 -8.31
CA LEU A 307 -6.22 -1.37 -8.74
C LEU A 307 -7.41 -0.47 -9.07
N LYS A 308 -8.40 -1.00 -9.79
CA LYS A 308 -9.63 -0.28 -10.12
C LYS A 308 -10.32 0.24 -8.86
N ARG A 309 -10.55 -0.66 -7.90
CA ARG A 309 -11.20 -0.27 -6.65
C ARG A 309 -10.35 0.68 -5.81
N ALA A 310 -9.03 0.50 -5.77
CA ALA A 310 -8.13 1.41 -5.07
C ALA A 310 -8.15 2.83 -5.66
N ALA A 311 -8.20 2.95 -6.99
CA ALA A 311 -8.33 4.23 -7.69
C ALA A 311 -9.69 4.90 -7.42
N GLU A 312 -10.80 4.14 -7.40
CA GLU A 312 -12.14 4.62 -7.02
C GLU A 312 -12.19 5.14 -5.57
N LEU A 313 -11.37 4.59 -4.68
CA LEU A 313 -11.28 4.96 -3.26
C LEU A 313 -10.25 6.07 -2.97
N ASP A 314 -9.65 6.68 -3.99
CA ASP A 314 -8.63 7.73 -3.86
C ASP A 314 -7.40 7.28 -3.02
N LEU A 315 -6.99 6.01 -3.15
CA LEU A 315 -5.86 5.44 -2.39
C LEU A 315 -4.48 5.70 -3.00
N GLY A 316 -4.41 6.38 -4.14
CA GLY A 316 -3.19 6.71 -4.86
C GLY A 316 -3.46 7.06 -6.32
N ALA A 317 -2.43 6.99 -7.18
CA ALA A 317 -2.49 7.32 -8.60
C ALA A 317 -3.58 6.53 -9.34
N LYS A 318 -4.37 7.24 -10.16
CA LYS A 318 -5.51 6.67 -10.91
C LYS A 318 -5.19 6.36 -12.37
N SER A 319 -4.05 6.85 -12.84
CA SER A 319 -3.57 6.66 -14.21
C SER A 319 -2.04 6.74 -14.27
N ALA A 320 -1.47 6.36 -15.41
CA ALA A 320 -0.04 6.52 -15.66
C ALA A 320 0.39 8.00 -15.63
N ASP A 321 -0.48 8.93 -16.02
CA ASP A 321 -0.17 10.36 -16.07
C ASP A 321 -0.02 10.98 -14.67
N GLU A 322 -0.51 10.31 -13.63
CA GLU A 322 -0.34 10.71 -12.24
C GLU A 322 0.92 10.11 -11.60
N MET A 323 1.72 9.34 -12.34
CA MET A 323 2.90 8.64 -11.89
C MET A 323 4.17 9.22 -12.50
N ARG A 324 5.27 9.20 -11.73
CA ARG A 324 6.60 9.57 -12.22
C ARG A 324 7.63 8.57 -11.77
N PHE A 325 8.23 7.85 -12.73
CA PHE A 325 9.35 6.97 -12.44
C PHE A 325 10.63 7.77 -12.14
N LEU A 326 11.33 7.35 -11.10
CA LEU A 326 12.65 7.80 -10.74
C LEU A 326 13.62 6.63 -10.94
N THR A 327 14.66 6.82 -11.73
CA THR A 327 15.64 5.78 -12.06
C THR A 327 17.06 6.29 -11.90
N ALA A 328 18.01 5.41 -11.54
CA ALA A 328 19.39 5.78 -11.29
C ALA A 328 20.28 5.70 -12.55
N ASP A 329 19.87 4.92 -13.55
CA ASP A 329 20.68 4.62 -14.72
C ASP A 329 19.84 4.39 -15.99
N ALA A 330 20.51 4.22 -17.13
CA ALA A 330 19.85 3.99 -18.42
C ALA A 330 19.08 2.66 -18.47
N ARG A 331 19.48 1.61 -17.74
CA ARG A 331 18.77 0.33 -17.72
C ARG A 331 17.46 0.46 -16.97
N GLY A 332 17.48 1.16 -15.84
CA GLY A 332 16.26 1.49 -15.09
C GLY A 332 15.33 2.38 -15.93
N ALA A 333 15.84 3.40 -16.60
CA ALA A 333 15.04 4.29 -17.45
C ALA A 333 14.37 3.54 -18.61
N MET A 334 15.08 2.64 -19.26
CA MET A 334 14.52 1.82 -20.33
C MET A 334 13.41 0.90 -19.84
N LEU A 335 13.59 0.26 -18.69
CA LEU A 335 12.56 -0.57 -18.08
C LEU A 335 11.34 0.29 -17.65
N ALA A 336 11.56 1.44 -17.04
CA ALA A 336 10.49 2.35 -16.65
C ALA A 336 9.62 2.73 -17.87
N SER A 337 10.24 3.08 -19.01
CA SER A 337 9.51 3.38 -20.24
C SER A 337 8.69 2.20 -20.77
N GLN A 338 9.19 0.96 -20.64
CA GLN A 338 8.42 -0.24 -21.00
C GLN A 338 7.21 -0.43 -20.07
N LEU A 339 7.40 -0.23 -18.75
CA LEU A 339 6.31 -0.33 -17.78
C LEU A 339 5.25 0.76 -18.00
N GLU A 340 5.67 1.99 -18.27
CA GLU A 340 4.76 3.10 -18.62
C GLU A 340 3.89 2.75 -19.83
N GLY A 341 4.49 2.22 -20.90
CA GLY A 341 3.74 1.79 -22.07
C GLY A 341 2.68 0.73 -21.77
N ILE A 342 3.00 -0.24 -20.90
CA ILE A 342 2.04 -1.27 -20.45
C ILE A 342 0.93 -0.68 -19.57
N ILE A 343 1.26 0.28 -18.68
CA ILE A 343 0.29 0.92 -17.79
C ILE A 343 -0.69 1.80 -18.57
N GLN A 344 -0.22 2.44 -19.64
CA GLN A 344 -1.03 3.30 -20.51
C GLN A 344 -1.93 2.52 -21.48
N GLU A 345 -1.78 1.19 -21.59
CA GLU A 345 -2.65 0.39 -22.46
C GLU A 345 -4.12 0.58 -22.11
N LEU A 346 -4.90 0.97 -23.10
CA LEU A 346 -6.35 1.09 -22.96
C LEU A 346 -7.01 -0.28 -22.78
N PRO A 347 -8.17 -0.34 -22.10
CA PRO A 347 -8.96 -1.56 -22.00
C PRO A 347 -9.23 -2.15 -23.38
N LYS A 348 -8.99 -3.45 -23.56
CA LYS A 348 -9.35 -4.15 -24.80
C LYS A 348 -10.88 -4.12 -24.97
N PRO A 349 -11.42 -3.84 -26.15
CA PRO A 349 -12.86 -3.89 -26.36
C PRO A 349 -13.40 -5.27 -25.97
N LYS A 350 -14.50 -5.27 -25.21
CA LYS A 350 -15.20 -6.53 -24.87
C LYS A 350 -15.65 -7.19 -26.17
N LYS A 351 -15.15 -8.40 -26.45
CA LYS A 351 -15.64 -9.24 -27.54
C LYS A 351 -17.01 -9.81 -27.19
#